data_1e4242cf400860b181131dc42109655a
#
_entry.id   1e4242cf400860b181131dc42109655a
#
_cell.length_a   1.000
_cell.length_b   1.000
_cell.length_c   1.000
_cell.angle_alpha   90.00
_cell.angle_beta   90.00
_cell.angle_gamma   90.00
#
_symmetry.space_group_name_H-M   'P 1'
#
loop_
_entity.id
_entity.type
_entity.pdbx_description
1 polymer ?
#
loop_
_entity_poly.entity_id
_entity_poly.type
_entity_poly.pdbx_seq_one_letter_code
_entity_poly.pdbx_strand_id
1 'polypeptide(L)'
;MASRIRLTAGVLAAAAGLVLSMAAPAAAITGGVPDGDGHPNVANILFYAPDGRFRCTATLVSPTVLITAAHCTVDTVGRTLVDFRSVVALQPPSGYPVAADPAAGYTESEIEGAGFVSGVAHAHPDYSNFTDLDTWNDVGVVVLDHAVTNLPTSTIAPRDYLDAYGQPVLNKTIFTTVGYGTEVRKPDSGPQKPTPESYPLIRRVAEEPGQKLMTQILQVNGNINDTRGTGGTCFGESGGPTFLNGYLVTVTSYGYTDNCRYLGGFQRVDIESVQTWLASYGVSAAG
;
A
#
# COMPACT_ATOMS: atom_id res chain seq x y z
N MET A 1 -89.30 2.14 2.43
CA MET A 1 -88.23 1.14 2.55
C MET A 1 -86.94 1.77 2.15
N ALA A 2 -86.07 2.19 3.08
CA ALA A 2 -84.83 2.90 2.83
C ALA A 2 -83.65 1.96 3.14
N SER A 3 -82.93 1.59 2.10
CA SER A 3 -81.74 0.77 2.21
C SER A 3 -80.53 1.64 2.52
N ARG A 4 -79.84 1.39 3.62
CA ARG A 4 -78.66 2.08 4.07
C ARG A 4 -77.40 1.34 3.51
N ILE A 5 -76.66 1.94 2.61
CA ILE A 5 -75.39 1.47 2.13
C ILE A 5 -74.31 1.95 3.12
N ARG A 6 -73.59 0.99 3.76
CA ARG A 6 -72.42 1.28 4.60
C ARG A 6 -71.18 1.31 3.69
N LEU A 7 -70.53 2.45 3.63
CA LEU A 7 -69.17 2.58 3.08
C LEU A 7 -68.18 2.16 4.18
N THR A 8 -67.42 1.12 3.90
CA THR A 8 -66.21 0.76 4.66
C THR A 8 -65.01 1.44 4.02
N ALA A 9 -64.44 2.41 4.74
CA ALA A 9 -63.17 3.04 4.33
C ALA A 9 -62.01 2.09 4.68
N GLY A 10 -61.37 1.57 3.66
CA GLY A 10 -60.10 0.84 3.79
C GLY A 10 -58.92 1.79 3.91
N VAL A 11 -58.20 1.75 5.03
CA VAL A 11 -56.96 2.47 5.24
C VAL A 11 -55.85 1.68 4.59
N LEU A 12 -55.27 2.18 3.46
CA LEU A 12 -54.02 1.68 2.89
C LEU A 12 -52.86 2.31 3.68
N ALA A 13 -52.20 1.51 4.50
CA ALA A 13 -50.94 1.87 5.11
C ALA A 13 -49.81 1.68 4.08
N ALA A 14 -49.31 2.79 3.51
CA ALA A 14 -48.11 2.79 2.69
C ALA A 14 -46.88 2.66 3.60
N ALA A 15 -46.27 1.47 3.63
CA ALA A 15 -44.96 1.26 4.23
C ALA A 15 -43.88 1.86 3.32
N ALA A 16 -43.42 3.08 3.65
CA ALA A 16 -42.25 3.66 3.04
C ALA A 16 -41.00 2.90 3.56
N GLY A 17 -40.52 1.94 2.77
CA GLY A 17 -39.23 1.29 3.01
C GLY A 17 -38.11 2.29 2.82
N LEU A 18 -37.47 2.69 3.93
CA LEU A 18 -36.19 3.43 3.90
C LEU A 18 -35.12 2.49 3.34
N VAL A 19 -34.82 2.59 2.06
CA VAL A 19 -33.62 1.98 1.48
C VAL A 19 -32.45 2.82 1.97
N LEU A 20 -31.78 2.42 3.06
CA LEU A 20 -30.45 2.92 3.37
C LEU A 20 -29.54 2.42 2.24
N SER A 21 -29.26 3.30 1.28
CA SER A 21 -28.13 3.12 0.37
C SER A 21 -26.87 3.20 1.21
N MET A 22 -26.32 2.05 1.60
CA MET A 22 -24.96 1.96 2.11
C MET A 22 -24.07 2.41 0.95
N ALA A 23 -23.56 3.65 1.01
CA ALA A 23 -22.48 4.08 0.14
C ALA A 23 -21.34 3.09 0.36
N ALA A 24 -20.97 2.34 -0.67
CA ALA A 24 -19.79 1.50 -0.61
C ALA A 24 -18.59 2.40 -0.24
N PRO A 25 -17.78 2.01 0.75
CA PRO A 25 -16.62 2.80 1.11
C PRO A 25 -15.73 2.96 -0.13
N ALA A 26 -15.29 4.17 -0.34
CA ALA A 26 -14.33 4.50 -1.39
C ALA A 26 -13.03 3.73 -1.17
N ALA A 27 -12.55 3.05 -2.21
CA ALA A 27 -11.38 2.17 -2.13
C ALA A 27 -10.07 2.89 -2.53
N ALA A 28 -9.07 3.02 -1.63
CA ALA A 28 -7.65 3.28 -1.96
C ALA A 28 -7.04 1.93 -2.33
N ILE A 29 -5.96 1.74 -2.98
CA ILE A 29 -5.67 0.63 -3.91
C ILE A 29 -6.84 0.54 -4.90
N THR A 30 -6.63 0.88 -6.14
CA THR A 30 -7.71 0.89 -7.13
C THR A 30 -8.39 -0.48 -7.19
N GLY A 31 -9.63 -0.57 -6.68
CA GLY A 31 -10.39 -1.83 -6.61
C GLY A 31 -10.16 -2.69 -5.36
N GLY A 32 -9.18 -2.37 -4.49
CA GLY A 32 -8.93 -3.09 -3.25
C GLY A 32 -10.00 -2.85 -2.16
N VAL A 33 -9.93 -3.63 -1.09
CA VAL A 33 -10.82 -3.52 0.07
C VAL A 33 -10.05 -3.05 1.31
N PRO A 34 -10.70 -2.42 2.31
CA PRO A 34 -10.05 -2.11 3.58
C PRO A 34 -9.44 -3.36 4.21
N ASP A 35 -8.16 -3.27 4.60
CA ASP A 35 -7.42 -4.39 5.21
C ASP A 35 -7.83 -4.66 6.66
N GLY A 36 -8.31 -3.63 7.38
CA GLY A 36 -8.60 -3.74 8.80
C GLY A 36 -7.36 -4.17 9.59
N ASP A 37 -7.47 -5.29 10.29
CA ASP A 37 -6.39 -5.87 11.09
C ASP A 37 -5.65 -7.04 10.39
N GLY A 38 -5.83 -7.20 9.06
CA GLY A 38 -5.23 -8.29 8.30
C GLY A 38 -3.70 -8.24 8.28
N HIS A 39 -3.14 -7.04 8.11
CA HIS A 39 -1.68 -6.83 8.06
C HIS A 39 -1.26 -5.69 9.00
N PRO A 40 -1.36 -5.86 10.34
CA PRO A 40 -1.14 -4.78 11.30
C PRO A 40 0.30 -4.25 11.32
N ASN A 41 1.24 -4.97 10.75
CA ASN A 41 2.66 -4.63 10.63
C ASN A 41 3.00 -3.87 9.34
N VAL A 42 2.01 -3.57 8.49
CA VAL A 42 2.17 -2.67 7.34
C VAL A 42 1.84 -1.26 7.79
N ALA A 43 2.75 -0.32 7.55
CA ALA A 43 2.70 1.06 8.02
C ALA A 43 2.64 2.05 6.85
N ASN A 44 1.98 3.18 7.08
CA ASN A 44 2.18 4.38 6.30
C ASN A 44 3.42 5.12 6.82
N ILE A 45 4.33 5.53 5.94
CA ILE A 45 5.50 6.32 6.30
C ILE A 45 5.44 7.70 5.67
N LEU A 46 5.86 8.72 6.44
CA LEU A 46 5.98 10.10 5.98
C LEU A 46 7.39 10.60 6.21
N PHE A 47 7.89 11.34 5.24
CA PHE A 47 9.25 11.89 5.27
C PHE A 47 9.30 13.19 4.47
N TYR A 48 10.35 13.97 4.71
CA TYR A 48 10.71 15.13 3.92
C TYR A 48 11.89 14.80 3.01
N ALA A 49 11.87 15.38 1.82
CA ALA A 49 12.97 15.44 0.87
C ALA A 49 13.13 16.91 0.41
N PRO A 50 14.17 17.28 -0.34
CA PRO A 50 14.42 18.66 -0.73
C PRO A 50 13.26 19.35 -1.46
N ASP A 51 12.41 18.61 -2.13
CA ASP A 51 11.28 19.08 -2.95
C ASP A 51 9.91 18.97 -2.24
N GLY A 52 9.86 18.47 -1.00
CA GLY A 52 8.61 18.46 -0.25
C GLY A 52 8.46 17.36 0.80
N ARG A 53 7.20 17.17 1.23
CA ARG A 53 6.80 16.10 2.14
C ARG A 53 6.07 15.00 1.36
N PHE A 54 6.54 13.79 1.52
CA PHE A 54 6.06 12.61 0.81
C PHE A 54 5.54 11.54 1.75
N ARG A 55 4.86 10.56 1.18
CA ARG A 55 4.40 9.37 1.87
C ARG A 55 4.62 8.12 1.03
N CYS A 56 4.89 7.02 1.69
CA CYS A 56 5.02 5.69 1.14
C CYS A 56 4.41 4.66 2.10
N THR A 57 4.48 3.41 1.73
CA THR A 57 4.12 2.27 2.58
C THR A 57 5.39 1.50 2.95
N ALA A 58 5.43 0.92 4.14
CA ALA A 58 6.54 0.10 4.61
C ALA A 58 6.02 -1.10 5.42
N THR A 59 6.85 -2.12 5.62
CA THR A 59 6.48 -3.35 6.32
C THR A 59 7.49 -3.69 7.39
N LEU A 60 7.04 -3.93 8.63
CA LEU A 60 7.89 -4.35 9.73
C LEU A 60 8.38 -5.79 9.49
N VAL A 61 9.69 -5.97 9.33
CA VAL A 61 10.36 -7.26 9.09
C VAL A 61 11.23 -7.73 10.26
N SER A 62 11.55 -6.82 11.18
CA SER A 62 12.09 -7.12 12.50
C SER A 62 11.55 -6.09 13.50
N PRO A 63 11.72 -6.29 14.82
CA PRO A 63 11.22 -5.29 15.80
C PRO A 63 11.74 -3.86 15.59
N THR A 64 12.83 -3.69 14.87
CA THR A 64 13.51 -2.39 14.67
C THR A 64 13.68 -2.02 13.20
N VAL A 65 13.22 -2.84 12.24
CA VAL A 65 13.43 -2.56 10.81
C VAL A 65 12.15 -2.73 10.03
N LEU A 66 11.79 -1.68 9.28
CA LEU A 66 10.81 -1.77 8.20
C LEU A 66 11.54 -1.82 6.86
N ILE A 67 10.99 -2.61 5.93
CA ILE A 67 11.37 -2.59 4.52
C ILE A 67 10.40 -1.70 3.74
N THR A 68 10.92 -0.97 2.75
CA THR A 68 10.18 -0.11 1.83
C THR A 68 10.92 -0.02 0.49
N ALA A 69 10.58 0.92 -0.40
CA ALA A 69 11.32 1.19 -1.62
C ALA A 69 12.49 2.16 -1.39
N ALA A 70 13.55 2.07 -2.20
CA ALA A 70 14.68 3.00 -2.13
C ALA A 70 14.26 4.43 -2.50
N HIS A 71 13.39 4.61 -3.49
CA HIS A 71 12.90 5.93 -3.87
C HIS A 71 12.06 6.61 -2.75
N CYS A 72 11.65 5.87 -1.72
CA CYS A 72 11.01 6.40 -0.51
C CYS A 72 12.03 6.77 0.59
N THR A 73 13.30 6.48 0.40
CA THR A 73 14.35 6.64 1.44
C THR A 73 15.53 7.46 0.96
N VAL A 74 15.80 7.49 -0.34
CA VAL A 74 16.83 8.36 -0.92
C VAL A 74 16.46 9.83 -0.70
N ASP A 75 17.45 10.65 -0.41
CA ASP A 75 17.29 12.09 -0.15
C ASP A 75 16.34 12.45 1.02
N THR A 76 15.96 11.48 1.87
CA THR A 76 15.19 11.76 3.08
C THR A 76 16.00 12.66 4.01
N VAL A 77 15.42 13.80 4.43
CA VAL A 77 16.00 14.71 5.41
C VAL A 77 15.33 14.50 6.77
N GLY A 78 16.14 14.49 7.83
CA GLY A 78 15.68 14.24 9.20
C GLY A 78 15.19 12.79 9.41
N ARG A 79 14.13 12.65 10.21
CA ARG A 79 13.53 11.34 10.54
C ARG A 79 12.34 11.01 9.65
N THR A 80 12.03 9.74 9.59
CA THR A 80 10.80 9.20 8.96
C THR A 80 9.77 8.90 10.04
N LEU A 81 8.56 9.42 9.88
CA LEU A 81 7.40 9.10 10.71
C LEU A 81 6.78 7.79 10.23
N VAL A 82 6.45 6.89 11.17
CA VAL A 82 5.85 5.59 10.92
C VAL A 82 4.51 5.47 11.66
N ASP A 83 3.44 5.11 10.93
CA ASP A 83 2.10 4.96 11.48
C ASP A 83 1.49 3.61 11.06
N PHE A 84 1.20 2.74 12.04
CA PHE A 84 0.64 1.40 11.83
C PHE A 84 -0.89 1.34 11.86
N ARG A 85 -1.58 2.47 12.11
CA ARG A 85 -3.06 2.47 12.15
C ARG A 85 -3.66 2.08 10.80
N SER A 86 -4.61 1.16 10.81
CA SER A 86 -5.30 0.73 9.57
C SER A 86 -6.18 1.84 8.97
N VAL A 87 -6.69 2.74 9.80
CA VAL A 87 -7.44 3.93 9.37
C VAL A 87 -6.83 5.16 10.02
N VAL A 88 -6.19 6.00 9.20
CA VAL A 88 -5.61 7.27 9.64
C VAL A 88 -6.60 8.41 9.44
N ALA A 89 -7.14 8.53 8.22
CA ALA A 89 -8.14 9.54 7.88
C ALA A 89 -8.98 9.08 6.69
N LEU A 90 -10.28 9.30 6.75
CA LEU A 90 -11.20 9.06 5.63
C LEU A 90 -11.21 10.23 4.64
N GLN A 91 -10.88 11.42 5.12
CA GLN A 91 -10.80 12.67 4.37
C GLN A 91 -9.60 13.49 4.87
N PRO A 92 -8.93 14.28 4.02
CA PRO A 92 -7.95 15.27 4.47
C PRO A 92 -8.61 16.33 5.40
N PRO A 93 -7.86 16.88 6.36
CA PRO A 93 -6.46 16.64 6.69
C PRO A 93 -6.24 15.33 7.47
N SER A 94 -5.06 14.72 7.31
CA SER A 94 -4.70 13.44 7.96
C SER A 94 -4.40 13.55 9.46
N GLY A 95 -4.23 14.75 9.98
CA GLY A 95 -3.79 14.99 11.37
C GLY A 95 -2.31 14.69 11.63
N TYR A 96 -1.51 14.40 10.61
CA TYR A 96 -0.05 14.25 10.80
C TYR A 96 0.63 15.57 11.13
N PRO A 97 1.63 15.54 12.03
CA PRO A 97 2.41 16.73 12.35
C PRO A 97 3.14 17.26 11.11
N VAL A 98 3.43 18.56 11.13
CA VAL A 98 4.31 19.21 10.15
C VAL A 98 5.60 19.51 10.89
N ALA A 99 6.77 19.23 10.27
CA ALA A 99 8.06 19.56 10.87
C ALA A 99 8.18 21.07 11.09
N ALA A 100 8.79 21.48 12.20
CA ALA A 100 9.02 22.89 12.52
C ALA A 100 9.93 23.55 11.46
N ASP A 101 10.91 22.80 10.96
CA ASP A 101 11.73 23.16 9.80
C ASP A 101 11.62 22.08 8.71
N PRO A 102 10.75 22.27 7.70
CA PRO A 102 10.62 21.32 6.61
C PRO A 102 11.90 21.04 5.82
N ALA A 103 12.86 21.97 5.79
CA ALA A 103 14.13 21.75 5.10
C ALA A 103 15.08 20.85 5.88
N ALA A 104 14.94 20.78 7.20
CA ALA A 104 15.66 19.84 8.06
C ALA A 104 14.90 18.52 8.27
N GLY A 105 13.62 18.45 7.86
CA GLY A 105 12.75 17.31 8.07
C GLY A 105 12.27 17.16 9.50
N TYR A 106 11.70 16.00 9.81
CA TYR A 106 11.26 15.71 11.18
C TYR A 106 12.43 15.44 12.10
N THR A 107 12.28 15.88 13.35
CA THR A 107 13.06 15.38 14.49
C THR A 107 12.34 14.19 15.14
N GLU A 108 13.09 13.35 15.88
CA GLU A 108 12.54 12.27 16.69
C GLU A 108 11.48 12.80 17.68
N SER A 109 11.79 13.89 18.40
CA SER A 109 10.89 14.49 19.39
C SER A 109 9.58 15.03 18.80
N GLU A 110 9.57 15.54 17.57
CA GLU A 110 8.34 15.98 16.90
C GLU A 110 7.43 14.79 16.55
N ILE A 111 8.02 13.68 16.09
CA ILE A 111 7.28 12.47 15.76
C ILE A 111 6.73 11.80 17.01
N GLU A 112 7.58 11.54 18.00
CA GLU A 112 7.19 10.84 19.23
C GLU A 112 6.28 11.68 20.11
N GLY A 113 6.52 12.99 20.18
CA GLY A 113 5.63 13.93 20.86
C GLY A 113 4.22 14.01 20.27
N ALA A 114 4.06 13.63 19.00
CA ALA A 114 2.77 13.48 18.32
C ALA A 114 2.18 12.06 18.43
N GLY A 115 2.87 11.12 19.09
CA GLY A 115 2.40 9.75 19.34
C GLY A 115 2.67 8.77 18.21
N PHE A 116 3.64 9.04 17.32
CA PHE A 116 4.05 8.17 16.24
C PHE A 116 5.41 7.53 16.50
N VAL A 117 5.77 6.55 15.68
CA VAL A 117 7.08 5.88 15.74
C VAL A 117 8.05 6.61 14.81
N SER A 118 9.30 6.79 15.28
CA SER A 118 10.36 7.46 14.56
C SER A 118 11.42 6.49 14.08
N GLY A 119 12.09 6.80 12.95
CA GLY A 119 13.20 6.02 12.44
C GLY A 119 14.04 6.74 11.40
N VAL A 120 15.15 6.14 11.03
CA VAL A 120 16.12 6.63 10.04
C VAL A 120 15.98 5.83 8.75
N ALA A 121 15.78 6.52 7.64
CA ALA A 121 15.69 5.93 6.32
C ALA A 121 17.06 5.65 5.71
N HIS A 122 17.20 4.50 5.02
CA HIS A 122 18.39 4.12 4.26
C HIS A 122 17.98 3.48 2.94
N ALA A 123 18.50 3.98 1.83
CA ALA A 123 18.32 3.38 0.50
C ALA A 123 19.38 2.30 0.25
N HIS A 124 19.06 1.31 -0.59
CA HIS A 124 20.06 0.37 -1.08
C HIS A 124 21.18 1.15 -1.80
N PRO A 125 22.48 0.89 -1.51
CA PRO A 125 23.58 1.68 -2.06
C PRO A 125 23.69 1.60 -3.60
N ASP A 126 23.26 0.48 -4.17
CA ASP A 126 23.26 0.26 -5.62
C ASP A 126 21.89 0.54 -6.27
N TYR A 127 21.04 1.35 -5.64
CA TYR A 127 19.79 1.77 -6.25
C TYR A 127 20.05 2.58 -7.52
N SER A 128 19.57 2.11 -8.66
CA SER A 128 19.88 2.72 -9.97
C SER A 128 19.06 3.97 -10.30
N ASN A 129 18.18 4.39 -9.40
CA ASN A 129 17.24 5.51 -9.61
C ASN A 129 16.44 5.37 -10.93
N PHE A 130 15.87 4.18 -11.14
CA PHE A 130 15.03 3.83 -12.29
C PHE A 130 15.77 3.86 -13.66
N THR A 131 17.07 3.76 -13.68
CA THR A 131 17.85 3.87 -14.93
C THR A 131 18.38 2.54 -15.47
N ASP A 132 18.47 1.50 -14.64
CA ASP A 132 19.02 0.19 -15.03
C ASP A 132 18.19 -0.95 -14.44
N LEU A 133 17.57 -1.75 -15.30
CA LEU A 133 16.74 -2.90 -14.91
C LEU A 133 17.52 -4.08 -14.34
N ASP A 134 18.82 -4.18 -14.63
CA ASP A 134 19.69 -5.26 -14.14
C ASP A 134 20.22 -4.96 -12.74
N THR A 135 20.28 -3.67 -12.36
CA THR A 135 20.68 -3.18 -11.03
C THR A 135 19.62 -2.24 -10.44
N TRP A 136 18.36 -2.59 -10.58
CA TRP A 136 17.22 -1.76 -10.14
C TRP A 136 17.31 -1.41 -8.66
N ASN A 137 17.41 -2.43 -7.80
CA ASN A 137 17.59 -2.35 -6.35
C ASN A 137 16.74 -1.27 -5.65
N ASP A 138 15.48 -1.08 -6.10
CA ASP A 138 14.56 -0.12 -5.50
C ASP A 138 14.02 -0.66 -4.17
N VAL A 139 14.91 -0.89 -3.22
CA VAL A 139 14.60 -1.32 -1.86
C VAL A 139 15.29 -0.41 -0.85
N GLY A 140 14.56 -0.03 0.19
CA GLY A 140 15.04 0.78 1.30
C GLY A 140 14.62 0.17 2.63
N VAL A 141 15.20 0.67 3.72
CA VAL A 141 14.78 0.34 5.08
C VAL A 141 14.56 1.60 5.89
N VAL A 142 13.68 1.50 6.89
CA VAL A 142 13.60 2.46 7.99
C VAL A 142 14.01 1.73 9.25
N VAL A 143 15.14 2.16 9.84
CA VAL A 143 15.63 1.64 11.13
C VAL A 143 14.98 2.48 12.23
N LEU A 144 14.16 1.83 13.05
CA LEU A 144 13.40 2.49 14.11
C LEU A 144 14.30 2.92 15.26
N ASP A 145 14.03 4.07 15.83
CA ASP A 145 14.72 4.58 17.03
C ASP A 145 14.37 3.72 18.27
N HIS A 146 13.15 3.16 18.31
CA HIS A 146 12.68 2.25 19.37
C HIS A 146 12.00 1.01 18.78
N ALA A 147 12.22 -0.13 19.42
CA ALA A 147 11.67 -1.43 18.96
C ALA A 147 10.13 -1.47 19.09
N VAL A 148 9.45 -1.93 18.05
CA VAL A 148 8.02 -2.25 18.03
C VAL A 148 7.87 -3.77 18.27
N THR A 149 7.43 -4.16 19.47
CA THR A 149 7.34 -5.56 19.90
C THR A 149 5.92 -6.09 20.06
N ASN A 150 4.94 -5.22 19.91
CA ASN A 150 3.51 -5.54 20.03
C ASN A 150 2.83 -5.86 18.70
N LEU A 151 3.57 -5.83 17.60
CA LEU A 151 3.10 -6.20 16.26
C LEU A 151 3.88 -7.41 15.73
N PRO A 152 3.27 -8.26 14.87
CA PRO A 152 4.00 -9.32 14.18
C PRO A 152 5.02 -8.71 13.21
N THR A 153 5.98 -9.52 12.76
CA THR A 153 6.90 -9.19 11.68
C THR A 153 6.63 -10.05 10.46
N SER A 154 6.80 -9.49 9.27
CA SER A 154 6.71 -10.28 8.03
C SER A 154 7.99 -11.05 7.78
N THR A 155 7.85 -12.28 7.30
CA THR A 155 8.96 -13.13 6.90
C THR A 155 9.29 -12.89 5.43
N ILE A 156 10.54 -12.54 5.13
CA ILE A 156 11.03 -12.42 3.75
C ILE A 156 11.17 -13.81 3.14
N ALA A 157 10.75 -13.95 1.88
CA ALA A 157 10.85 -15.21 1.15
C ALA A 157 12.29 -15.75 1.09
N PRO A 158 12.47 -17.09 1.02
CA PRO A 158 13.77 -17.69 0.73
C PRO A 158 14.39 -17.11 -0.53
N ARG A 159 15.72 -17.20 -0.67
CA ARG A 159 16.41 -16.77 -1.88
C ARG A 159 15.87 -17.48 -3.11
N ASP A 160 15.68 -16.70 -4.19
CA ASP A 160 15.21 -17.16 -5.51
C ASP A 160 13.82 -17.84 -5.47
N TYR A 161 13.02 -17.54 -4.43
CA TYR A 161 11.69 -18.14 -4.23
C TYR A 161 10.76 -17.97 -5.43
N LEU A 162 10.78 -16.78 -6.05
CA LEU A 162 9.93 -16.50 -7.21
C LEU A 162 10.37 -17.22 -8.48
N ASP A 163 11.59 -17.72 -8.58
CA ASP A 163 12.08 -18.43 -9.78
C ASP A 163 11.32 -19.74 -10.03
N ALA A 164 10.68 -20.31 -9.00
CA ALA A 164 9.77 -21.44 -9.14
C ALA A 164 8.45 -21.09 -9.86
N TYR A 165 8.15 -19.80 -10.03
CA TYR A 165 6.89 -19.30 -10.60
C TYR A 165 7.06 -18.81 -12.06
N GLY A 166 7.84 -19.51 -12.88
CA GLY A 166 7.95 -19.22 -14.32
C GLY A 166 6.62 -19.40 -15.08
N GLN A 167 6.57 -18.89 -16.32
CA GLN A 167 5.40 -19.10 -17.19
C GLN A 167 5.20 -20.59 -17.51
N PRO A 168 3.97 -21.11 -17.59
CA PRO A 168 2.66 -20.42 -17.47
C PRO A 168 2.11 -20.33 -16.01
N VAL A 169 2.86 -20.79 -15.01
CA VAL A 169 2.42 -20.81 -13.60
C VAL A 169 2.20 -19.39 -13.10
N LEU A 170 3.10 -18.48 -13.42
CA LEU A 170 3.06 -17.07 -12.97
C LEU A 170 1.72 -16.39 -13.30
N ASN A 171 1.19 -16.58 -14.51
CA ASN A 171 -0.08 -15.98 -14.92
C ASN A 171 -1.30 -16.51 -14.14
N LYS A 172 -1.14 -17.61 -13.42
CA LYS A 172 -2.18 -18.18 -12.55
C LYS A 172 -1.94 -17.90 -11.08
N THR A 173 -0.78 -17.36 -10.74
CA THR A 173 -0.41 -17.01 -9.38
C THR A 173 -1.00 -15.67 -9.03
N ILE A 174 -1.67 -15.60 -7.89
CA ILE A 174 -2.25 -14.38 -7.34
C ILE A 174 -1.37 -13.91 -6.19
N PHE A 175 -1.01 -12.65 -6.25
CA PHE A 175 -0.21 -11.96 -5.25
C PHE A 175 -1.09 -11.03 -4.44
N THR A 176 -0.88 -10.98 -3.13
CA THR A 176 -1.60 -10.08 -2.22
C THR A 176 -0.76 -8.84 -1.96
N THR A 177 -1.26 -7.67 -2.36
CA THR A 177 -0.58 -6.38 -2.17
C THR A 177 -1.30 -5.55 -1.13
N VAL A 178 -0.54 -4.88 -0.24
CA VAL A 178 -1.09 -4.10 0.87
C VAL A 178 -0.44 -2.71 0.91
N GLY A 179 -1.24 -1.67 1.18
CA GLY A 179 -0.69 -0.32 1.29
C GLY A 179 -1.68 0.78 1.62
N TYR A 180 -1.19 2.04 1.56
CA TYR A 180 -1.94 3.27 1.91
C TYR A 180 -2.04 4.25 0.73
N GLY A 181 -2.05 3.75 -0.49
CA GLY A 181 -2.07 4.59 -1.69
C GLY A 181 -3.37 5.34 -1.93
N THR A 182 -3.35 6.12 -2.99
CA THR A 182 -4.53 6.85 -3.48
C THR A 182 -5.48 5.92 -4.22
N GLU A 183 -6.73 6.30 -4.27
CA GLU A 183 -7.75 5.66 -5.06
C GLU A 183 -8.00 6.45 -6.36
N VAL A 184 -7.97 5.74 -7.49
CA VAL A 184 -8.41 6.28 -8.76
C VAL A 184 -9.81 5.77 -9.06
N ARG A 185 -10.79 6.66 -9.08
CA ARG A 185 -12.20 6.33 -9.37
C ARG A 185 -12.51 6.40 -10.85
N LYS A 186 -13.35 5.50 -11.35
CA LYS A 186 -13.97 5.70 -12.67
C LYS A 186 -14.84 6.97 -12.64
N PRO A 187 -14.81 7.82 -13.66
CA PRO A 187 -15.83 8.85 -13.80
C PRO A 187 -17.20 8.18 -13.93
N ASP A 188 -18.18 8.70 -13.19
CA ASP A 188 -19.55 8.17 -13.19
C ASP A 188 -20.27 8.36 -14.54
N SER A 189 -19.76 9.21 -15.43
CA SER A 189 -20.32 9.45 -16.76
C SER A 189 -19.34 10.15 -17.72
N GLY A 190 -19.44 9.83 -19.01
CA GLY A 190 -18.79 10.55 -20.11
C GLY A 190 -17.48 9.93 -20.62
N PRO A 191 -16.90 10.53 -21.71
CA PRO A 191 -15.62 10.08 -22.25
C PRO A 191 -14.53 10.22 -21.19
N GLN A 192 -13.53 9.34 -21.23
CA GLN A 192 -12.47 9.19 -20.23
C GLN A 192 -11.83 10.55 -19.87
N LYS A 193 -12.35 11.18 -18.83
CA LYS A 193 -11.67 12.29 -18.16
C LYS A 193 -10.70 11.73 -17.14
N PRO A 194 -9.61 12.46 -16.79
CA PRO A 194 -8.78 12.09 -15.66
C PRO A 194 -9.67 11.79 -14.46
N THR A 195 -9.53 10.62 -13.89
CA THR A 195 -10.35 10.17 -12.76
C THR A 195 -10.00 11.02 -11.54
N PRO A 196 -10.96 11.61 -10.82
CA PRO A 196 -10.67 12.30 -9.58
C PRO A 196 -9.99 11.32 -8.63
N GLU A 197 -8.81 11.66 -8.14
CA GLU A 197 -8.14 10.92 -7.11
C GLU A 197 -8.81 11.21 -5.77
N SER A 198 -9.06 10.16 -4.99
CA SER A 198 -9.46 10.28 -3.61
C SER A 198 -8.29 9.85 -2.73
N TYR A 199 -8.09 10.55 -1.61
CA TYR A 199 -6.92 10.40 -0.74
C TYR A 199 -7.27 9.89 0.66
N PRO A 200 -8.12 8.88 0.84
CA PRO A 200 -8.32 8.32 2.17
C PRO A 200 -7.03 7.61 2.59
N LEU A 201 -6.55 7.94 3.79
CA LEU A 201 -5.43 7.22 4.40
C LEU A 201 -5.96 6.00 5.15
N ILE A 202 -6.20 4.94 4.42
CA ILE A 202 -6.70 3.66 4.92
C ILE A 202 -5.80 2.57 4.36
N ARG A 203 -5.34 1.65 5.23
CA ARG A 203 -4.65 0.46 4.77
C ARG A 203 -5.63 -0.44 4.02
N ARG A 204 -5.21 -0.91 2.84
CA ARG A 204 -6.01 -1.75 1.96
C ARG A 204 -5.24 -2.92 1.45
N VAL A 205 -5.99 -3.88 0.95
CA VAL A 205 -5.46 -5.10 0.34
C VAL A 205 -6.10 -5.31 -1.02
N ALA A 206 -5.30 -5.75 -2.01
CA ALA A 206 -5.75 -6.21 -3.32
C ALA A 206 -5.04 -7.50 -3.72
N GLU A 207 -5.67 -8.22 -4.65
CA GLU A 207 -5.11 -9.40 -5.29
C GLU A 207 -4.75 -9.06 -6.73
N GLU A 208 -3.52 -9.35 -7.13
CA GLU A 208 -2.96 -9.03 -8.43
C GLU A 208 -2.37 -10.27 -9.11
N PRO A 209 -2.84 -10.65 -10.32
CA PRO A 209 -2.25 -11.76 -11.07
C PRO A 209 -0.84 -11.42 -11.55
N GLY A 210 0.08 -12.38 -11.45
CA GLY A 210 1.43 -12.25 -12.03
C GLY A 210 1.40 -12.14 -13.55
N GLN A 211 2.35 -11.39 -14.12
CA GLN A 211 2.47 -11.16 -15.56
C GLN A 211 3.83 -11.54 -16.12
N LYS A 212 4.89 -10.99 -15.55
CA LYS A 212 6.26 -11.24 -15.99
C LYS A 212 7.21 -11.23 -14.79
N LEU A 213 8.09 -12.21 -14.74
CA LEU A 213 9.20 -12.23 -13.79
C LEU A 213 10.49 -11.89 -14.52
N MET A 214 11.23 -10.93 -13.98
CA MET A 214 12.55 -10.50 -14.43
C MET A 214 13.55 -10.68 -13.28
N THR A 215 14.82 -10.46 -13.54
CA THR A 215 15.89 -10.61 -12.53
C THR A 215 15.61 -9.80 -11.27
N GLN A 216 15.23 -8.53 -11.42
CA GLN A 216 14.98 -7.61 -10.31
C GLN A 216 13.49 -7.36 -10.04
N ILE A 217 12.62 -7.54 -11.03
CA ILE A 217 11.25 -7.05 -11.02
C ILE A 217 10.24 -8.17 -11.26
N LEU A 218 9.22 -8.20 -10.43
CA LEU A 218 7.96 -8.88 -10.70
C LEU A 218 6.96 -7.87 -11.28
N GLN A 219 6.42 -8.15 -12.47
CA GLN A 219 5.27 -7.42 -13.00
C GLN A 219 3.98 -8.15 -12.63
N VAL A 220 3.00 -7.39 -12.18
CA VAL A 220 1.65 -7.86 -11.86
C VAL A 220 0.60 -7.05 -12.63
N ASN A 221 -0.61 -7.58 -12.74
CA ASN A 221 -1.72 -6.92 -13.41
C ASN A 221 -2.67 -6.27 -12.41
N GLY A 222 -2.56 -4.95 -12.25
CA GLY A 222 -3.44 -4.14 -11.41
C GLY A 222 -4.75 -3.70 -12.08
N ASN A 223 -5.15 -4.34 -13.20
CA ASN A 223 -6.37 -3.97 -13.89
C ASN A 223 -7.61 -4.49 -13.14
N ILE A 224 -8.41 -3.56 -12.62
CA ILE A 224 -9.66 -3.87 -11.89
C ILE A 224 -10.72 -4.63 -12.71
N ASN A 225 -10.54 -4.73 -14.03
CA ASN A 225 -11.42 -5.53 -14.90
C ASN A 225 -10.85 -6.93 -15.17
N ASP A 226 -9.68 -7.30 -14.63
CA ASP A 226 -9.21 -8.68 -14.67
C ASP A 226 -10.06 -9.52 -13.70
N THR A 227 -10.63 -10.62 -14.20
CA THR A 227 -11.51 -11.48 -13.40
C THR A 227 -10.78 -12.30 -12.34
N ARG A 228 -9.44 -12.29 -12.35
CA ARG A 228 -8.57 -13.00 -11.40
C ARG A 228 -8.06 -12.11 -10.27
N GLY A 229 -8.05 -10.78 -10.46
CA GLY A 229 -7.58 -9.82 -9.50
C GLY A 229 -8.69 -8.93 -8.98
N THR A 230 -8.42 -8.20 -7.89
CA THR A 230 -9.37 -7.28 -7.28
C THR A 230 -8.98 -5.82 -7.43
N GLY A 231 -7.74 -5.53 -7.85
CA GLY A 231 -7.25 -4.16 -7.98
C GLY A 231 -5.78 -4.04 -8.31
N GLY A 232 -5.22 -2.87 -8.09
CA GLY A 232 -3.81 -2.56 -8.35
C GLY A 232 -3.30 -1.37 -7.55
N THR A 233 -1.97 -1.32 -7.38
CA THR A 233 -1.28 -0.28 -6.64
C THR A 233 -1.37 1.10 -7.30
N CYS A 234 -1.32 2.17 -6.48
CA CYS A 234 -1.37 3.55 -6.89
C CYS A 234 -0.38 4.42 -6.08
N PHE A 235 -0.41 5.74 -6.26
CA PHE A 235 0.48 6.68 -5.56
C PHE A 235 0.35 6.57 -4.04
N GLY A 236 1.47 6.38 -3.34
CA GLY A 236 1.55 6.17 -1.89
C GLY A 236 1.61 4.71 -1.46
N GLU A 237 1.45 3.74 -2.39
CA GLU A 237 1.74 2.34 -2.14
C GLU A 237 3.19 1.95 -2.36
N SER A 238 4.00 2.86 -2.91
CA SER A 238 5.45 2.72 -3.03
C SER A 238 6.06 2.11 -1.78
N GLY A 239 6.85 1.06 -1.92
CA GLY A 239 7.47 0.33 -0.83
C GLY A 239 6.53 -0.62 -0.05
N GLY A 240 5.23 -0.61 -0.35
CA GLY A 240 4.27 -1.56 0.23
C GLY A 240 4.59 -3.00 -0.15
N PRO A 241 4.24 -3.97 0.72
CA PRO A 241 4.57 -5.37 0.53
C PRO A 241 3.67 -6.03 -0.50
N THR A 242 4.24 -7.04 -1.17
CA THR A 242 3.48 -8.05 -1.87
C THR A 242 3.78 -9.41 -1.26
N PHE A 243 2.73 -10.15 -0.96
CA PHE A 243 2.82 -11.46 -0.31
C PHE A 243 2.46 -12.59 -1.28
N LEU A 244 3.14 -13.71 -1.10
CA LEU A 244 2.82 -15.00 -1.71
C LEU A 244 3.06 -16.11 -0.71
N ASN A 245 2.02 -16.93 -0.43
CA ASN A 245 2.08 -18.03 0.54
C ASN A 245 2.59 -17.61 1.94
N GLY A 246 2.26 -16.39 2.37
CA GLY A 246 2.67 -15.85 3.67
C GLY A 246 4.07 -15.22 3.70
N TYR A 247 4.85 -15.31 2.63
CA TYR A 247 6.13 -14.65 2.50
C TYR A 247 6.00 -13.28 1.84
N LEU A 248 6.76 -12.31 2.33
CA LEU A 248 7.01 -11.05 1.64
C LEU A 248 7.98 -11.32 0.49
N VAL A 249 7.51 -11.13 -0.75
CA VAL A 249 8.27 -11.49 -1.97
C VAL A 249 8.75 -10.29 -2.75
N THR A 250 8.04 -9.14 -2.66
CA THR A 250 8.42 -7.90 -3.35
C THR A 250 7.97 -6.68 -2.56
N VAL A 251 8.51 -5.50 -2.93
CA VAL A 251 7.98 -4.18 -2.56
C VAL A 251 7.56 -3.41 -3.80
N THR A 252 6.48 -2.63 -3.70
CA THR A 252 5.96 -1.82 -4.80
C THR A 252 6.99 -0.78 -5.24
N SER A 253 7.35 -0.75 -6.53
CA SER A 253 8.36 0.14 -7.09
C SER A 253 7.74 1.19 -8.02
N TYR A 254 7.05 0.78 -9.09
CA TYR A 254 6.48 1.72 -10.07
C TYR A 254 5.21 1.20 -10.73
N GLY A 255 4.44 2.12 -11.31
CA GLY A 255 3.30 1.83 -12.17
C GLY A 255 3.57 2.20 -13.63
N TYR A 256 2.94 1.53 -14.56
CA TYR A 256 3.07 1.80 -16.00
C TYR A 256 2.17 2.94 -16.49
N THR A 257 1.16 3.31 -15.72
CA THR A 257 0.19 4.35 -16.11
C THR A 257 -0.20 5.19 -14.90
N ASP A 258 -0.33 6.51 -15.12
CA ASP A 258 -0.72 7.47 -14.07
C ASP A 258 -2.14 7.24 -13.54
N ASN A 259 -2.96 6.47 -14.26
CA ASN A 259 -4.32 6.15 -13.82
C ASN A 259 -4.41 4.86 -12.97
N CYS A 260 -3.28 4.24 -12.61
CA CYS A 260 -3.16 3.08 -11.74
C CYS A 260 -4.07 1.89 -12.13
N ARG A 261 -4.27 1.65 -13.43
CA ARG A 261 -5.20 0.62 -13.94
C ARG A 261 -4.55 -0.38 -14.88
N TYR A 262 -3.26 -0.53 -14.80
CA TYR A 262 -2.51 -1.40 -15.70
C TYR A 262 -1.46 -2.19 -14.91
N LEU A 263 -0.33 -2.45 -15.50
CA LEU A 263 0.74 -3.21 -14.87
C LEU A 263 1.44 -2.40 -13.77
N GLY A 264 1.77 -3.08 -12.68
CA GLY A 264 2.71 -2.63 -11.66
C GLY A 264 4.05 -3.35 -11.79
N GLY A 265 5.15 -2.66 -11.48
CA GLY A 265 6.49 -3.21 -11.36
C GLY A 265 6.91 -3.22 -9.90
N PHE A 266 7.26 -4.39 -9.39
CA PHE A 266 7.58 -4.60 -7.97
C PHE A 266 9.00 -5.13 -7.82
N GLN A 267 9.79 -4.49 -6.97
CA GLN A 267 11.16 -4.91 -6.68
C GLN A 267 11.15 -6.23 -5.92
N ARG A 268 11.83 -7.23 -6.43
CA ARG A 268 12.04 -8.53 -5.76
C ARG A 268 12.88 -8.33 -4.50
N VAL A 269 12.46 -8.99 -3.41
CA VAL A 269 13.23 -9.03 -2.16
C VAL A 269 13.82 -10.42 -1.87
N ASP A 270 13.52 -11.39 -2.74
CA ASP A 270 14.04 -12.76 -2.68
C ASP A 270 15.37 -12.93 -3.42
N ILE A 271 15.98 -11.88 -3.95
CA ILE A 271 17.24 -11.92 -4.70
C ILE A 271 18.47 -11.64 -3.81
N GLU A 272 19.62 -12.14 -4.25
CA GLU A 272 20.87 -12.09 -3.47
C GLU A 272 21.32 -10.67 -3.09
N SER A 273 21.29 -9.72 -4.03
CA SER A 273 21.72 -8.34 -3.78
C SER A 273 20.93 -7.73 -2.61
N VAL A 274 19.60 -7.86 -2.66
CA VAL A 274 18.70 -7.32 -1.64
C VAL A 274 18.88 -8.05 -0.30
N GLN A 275 18.91 -9.38 -0.28
CA GLN A 275 19.01 -10.14 0.96
C GLN A 275 20.35 -9.94 1.65
N THR A 276 21.44 -9.84 0.89
CA THR A 276 22.78 -9.55 1.43
C THR A 276 22.80 -8.17 2.09
N TRP A 277 22.18 -7.17 1.46
CA TRP A 277 22.09 -5.84 2.04
C TRP A 277 21.18 -5.81 3.28
N LEU A 278 20.01 -6.45 3.26
CA LEU A 278 19.10 -6.55 4.41
C LEU A 278 19.75 -7.26 5.60
N ALA A 279 20.61 -8.25 5.37
CA ALA A 279 21.36 -8.93 6.43
C ALA A 279 22.26 -7.97 7.22
N SER A 280 22.76 -6.89 6.61
CA SER A 280 23.55 -5.85 7.32
C SER A 280 22.73 -5.07 8.36
N TYR A 281 21.40 -5.13 8.28
CA TYR A 281 20.45 -4.59 9.26
C TYR A 281 19.88 -5.67 10.20
N GLY A 282 20.45 -6.89 10.19
CA GLY A 282 19.97 -7.99 11.01
C GLY A 282 18.67 -8.64 10.53
N VAL A 283 18.26 -8.37 9.28
CA VAL A 283 17.07 -8.97 8.67
C VAL A 283 17.47 -10.18 7.84
N SER A 284 16.88 -11.35 8.15
CA SER A 284 17.15 -12.61 7.46
C SER A 284 15.93 -13.06 6.67
N ALA A 285 16.17 -13.68 5.51
CA ALA A 285 15.15 -14.44 4.79
C ALA A 285 14.81 -15.75 5.51
N ALA A 286 13.67 -16.34 5.15
CA ALA A 286 13.34 -17.71 5.56
C ALA A 286 14.41 -18.68 5.05
N GLY A 287 14.72 -19.70 5.85
CA GLY A 287 15.68 -20.75 5.51
C GLY A 287 15.10 -21.79 4.56
#